data_fc5b8bc17d0aaaa17dc941b509bfe3e5
#
_entry.id   fc5b8bc17d0aaaa17dc941b509bfe3e5
#
_cell.length_a   1.000
_cell.length_b   1.000
_cell.length_c   1.000
_cell.angle_alpha   90.00
_cell.angle_beta   90.00
_cell.angle_gamma   90.00
#
_symmetry.space_group_name_H-M   'P 1'
#
loop_
_entity.id
_entity.type
_entity.pdbx_description
1 polymer ?
#
loop_
_entity_poly.entity_id
_entity_poly.type
_entity_poly.pdbx_seq_one_letter_code
_entity_poly.pdbx_strand_id
1 'polypeptide(L)'
;MLCTATLAVSATGRFVRVEGENLVRADGSRLYITGTNLGNWLNPEGYMFGFSKTNSGWMIDIMLRQMVGPDETAAFWKAFKDSYITRDDIRFIASTGANTVRLPFNYKLFTDEDYMGLSSAQDGFARVDSLVSWCRDYGLYLILDMHDCPGGQTGDNIDDSYGYPWLFESDTSRRQFIRIWCDIASRYKDEPVILGYELMNEPIAHFFENKDELNEKLEPLYRQTVNAIRKIDSNHVILLGGAQWNSVFSVFSDWKFDANIMYTCHRYGGPATAEAIKDYIEFRDRTCLPMYMGELGHNTDEWQADFVNVLRSNNIGYTFWPYKKVDGSCMSAVVRPEGWDSVVVRFSESVRTTYADMRKARPAQDEALRILRQYIENVKFANCRPQYSYIKSTGLRAG
;
A
#
# COMPACT_ATOMS: atom_id res chain seq x y z
N MET A 1 7.86 18.33 -53.60
CA MET A 1 8.09 17.24 -52.67
C MET A 1 8.06 17.82 -51.26
N LEU A 2 6.91 17.73 -50.58
CA LEU A 2 6.79 18.10 -49.16
C LEU A 2 7.23 16.92 -48.34
N CYS A 3 8.33 17.09 -47.62
CA CYS A 3 8.82 16.12 -46.67
C CYS A 3 7.99 16.28 -45.38
N THR A 4 7.01 15.41 -45.17
CA THR A 4 6.29 15.30 -43.88
C THR A 4 7.21 14.63 -42.88
N ALA A 5 7.84 15.42 -42.04
CA ALA A 5 8.55 14.92 -40.87
C ALA A 5 7.52 14.40 -39.86
N THR A 6 7.38 13.10 -39.77
CA THR A 6 6.69 12.43 -38.69
C THR A 6 7.54 12.60 -37.43
N LEU A 7 7.16 13.53 -36.55
CA LEU A 7 7.71 13.63 -35.20
C LEU A 7 7.41 12.30 -34.50
N ALA A 8 8.42 11.47 -34.33
CA ALA A 8 8.36 10.34 -33.39
C ALA A 8 8.17 10.93 -32.01
N VAL A 9 6.97 10.85 -31.45
CA VAL A 9 6.70 11.17 -30.06
C VAL A 9 7.55 10.18 -29.25
N SER A 10 8.56 10.68 -28.56
CA SER A 10 9.38 9.90 -27.65
C SER A 10 8.46 9.14 -26.67
N ALA A 11 8.73 7.86 -26.44
CA ALA A 11 7.96 7.03 -25.49
C ALA A 11 7.85 7.69 -24.10
N THR A 12 8.83 8.51 -23.71
CA THR A 12 8.85 9.30 -22.49
C THR A 12 7.71 10.33 -22.40
N GLY A 13 7.11 10.76 -23.51
CA GLY A 13 6.00 11.73 -23.52
C GLY A 13 4.64 11.19 -23.05
N ARG A 14 4.53 9.89 -22.71
CA ARG A 14 3.28 9.27 -22.25
C ARG A 14 3.20 9.12 -20.73
N PHE A 15 4.30 9.25 -20.02
CA PHE A 15 4.43 8.95 -18.59
C PHE A 15 4.51 10.23 -17.77
N VAL A 16 4.14 10.09 -16.50
CA VAL A 16 4.44 11.09 -15.47
C VAL A 16 5.95 11.09 -15.24
N ARG A 17 6.53 12.28 -15.09
CA ARG A 17 7.97 12.44 -14.85
C ARG A 17 8.24 13.44 -13.73
N VAL A 18 9.43 13.37 -13.17
CA VAL A 18 9.92 14.32 -12.18
C VAL A 18 10.56 15.53 -12.86
N GLU A 19 10.13 16.74 -12.50
CA GLU A 19 10.75 18.01 -12.89
C GLU A 19 10.91 18.91 -11.65
N GLY A 20 12.11 18.95 -11.10
CA GLY A 20 12.35 19.62 -9.81
C GLY A 20 11.49 19.00 -8.71
N GLU A 21 10.82 19.83 -7.95
CA GLU A 21 9.92 19.40 -6.86
C GLU A 21 8.51 18.96 -7.34
N ASN A 22 8.33 18.78 -8.64
CA ASN A 22 7.01 18.51 -9.20
C ASN A 22 6.96 17.20 -9.98
N LEU A 23 5.78 16.60 -9.97
CA LEU A 23 5.40 15.61 -10.96
C LEU A 23 4.70 16.30 -12.13
N VAL A 24 5.08 15.93 -13.35
CA VAL A 24 4.56 16.52 -14.58
C VAL A 24 3.97 15.41 -15.45
N ARG A 25 2.73 15.63 -15.91
CA ARG A 25 2.02 14.72 -16.81
C ARG A 25 2.58 14.78 -18.22
N ALA A 26 2.16 13.84 -19.05
CA ALA A 26 2.51 13.77 -20.47
C ALA A 26 2.17 15.06 -21.25
N ASP A 27 1.12 15.76 -20.88
CA ASP A 27 0.69 17.03 -21.49
C ASP A 27 1.43 18.27 -20.96
N GLY A 28 2.39 18.09 -20.06
CA GLY A 28 3.16 19.17 -19.45
C GLY A 28 2.46 19.79 -18.23
N SER A 29 1.24 19.40 -17.88
CA SER A 29 0.57 19.89 -16.70
C SER A 29 1.14 19.26 -15.42
N ARG A 30 1.11 20.02 -14.32
CA ARG A 30 1.53 19.53 -13.03
C ARG A 30 0.55 18.52 -12.46
N LEU A 31 1.05 17.42 -11.93
CA LEU A 31 0.27 16.45 -11.15
C LEU A 31 0.47 16.71 -9.66
N TYR A 32 -0.58 17.07 -8.97
CA TYR A 32 -0.63 17.05 -7.51
C TYR A 32 -1.40 15.82 -7.07
N ILE A 33 -0.72 14.85 -6.42
CA ILE A 33 -1.32 13.60 -5.97
C ILE A 33 -2.40 13.90 -4.93
N THR A 34 -3.59 13.35 -5.14
CA THR A 34 -4.70 13.37 -4.18
C THR A 34 -5.46 12.06 -4.30
N GLY A 35 -5.52 11.29 -3.23
CA GLY A 35 -6.13 9.98 -3.33
C GLY A 35 -6.20 9.18 -2.04
N THR A 36 -6.26 7.87 -2.19
CA THR A 36 -6.40 6.92 -1.10
C THR A 36 -5.62 5.64 -1.35
N ASN A 37 -5.39 4.89 -0.27
CA ASN A 37 -4.72 3.60 -0.28
C ASN A 37 -5.74 2.46 -0.34
N LEU A 38 -5.51 1.47 -1.21
CA LEU A 38 -6.31 0.23 -1.28
C LEU A 38 -5.85 -0.80 -0.24
N GLY A 39 -5.62 -0.34 1.00
CA GLY A 39 -5.17 -1.17 2.12
C GLY A 39 -6.11 -2.34 2.43
N ASN A 40 -5.60 -3.36 3.10
CA ASN A 40 -6.27 -4.59 3.47
C ASN A 40 -6.61 -5.55 2.31
N TRP A 41 -6.54 -5.13 1.06
CA TRP A 41 -6.92 -5.98 -0.08
C TRP A 41 -5.87 -7.04 -0.40
N LEU A 42 -4.65 -6.60 -0.75
CA LEU A 42 -3.53 -7.48 -1.12
C LEU A 42 -2.42 -7.53 -0.05
N ASN A 43 -2.61 -6.83 1.05
CA ASN A 43 -1.83 -6.94 2.28
C ASN A 43 -2.76 -6.73 3.48
N PRO A 44 -3.33 -7.83 4.05
CA PRO A 44 -4.26 -7.75 5.17
C PRO A 44 -3.58 -7.36 6.47
N GLU A 45 -4.23 -6.48 7.23
CA GLU A 45 -3.81 -6.10 8.58
C GLU A 45 -4.94 -6.33 9.59
N GLY A 46 -4.59 -6.86 10.76
CA GLY A 46 -5.55 -7.32 11.75
C GLY A 46 -6.57 -6.27 12.19
N TYR A 47 -6.12 -5.04 12.47
CA TYR A 47 -7.03 -4.00 12.94
C TYR A 47 -8.11 -3.62 11.92
N MET A 48 -7.88 -3.84 10.63
CA MET A 48 -8.88 -3.61 9.58
C MET A 48 -10.01 -4.64 9.60
N PHE A 49 -9.80 -5.77 10.29
CA PHE A 49 -10.83 -6.77 10.62
C PHE A 49 -11.37 -6.59 12.05
N GLY A 50 -10.79 -5.70 12.84
CA GLY A 50 -11.08 -5.52 14.25
C GLY A 50 -10.30 -6.45 15.17
N PHE A 51 -9.17 -7.03 14.73
CA PHE A 51 -8.29 -7.87 15.54
C PHE A 51 -7.16 -7.04 16.15
N SER A 52 -6.75 -7.36 17.36
CA SER A 52 -5.64 -6.67 18.05
C SER A 52 -4.39 -7.54 18.20
N LYS A 53 -4.54 -8.85 18.43
CA LYS A 53 -3.42 -9.78 18.61
C LYS A 53 -3.03 -10.53 17.35
N THR A 54 -4.00 -10.82 16.49
CA THR A 54 -3.77 -11.43 15.19
C THR A 54 -3.67 -10.30 14.18
N ASN A 55 -2.49 -9.69 14.06
CA ASN A 55 -2.36 -8.36 13.50
C ASN A 55 -1.65 -8.29 12.13
N SER A 56 -1.02 -9.38 11.64
CA SER A 56 -0.44 -9.44 10.29
C SER A 56 -1.21 -10.41 9.38
N GLY A 57 -1.01 -10.29 8.07
CA GLY A 57 -1.66 -11.14 7.07
C GLY A 57 -1.38 -12.62 7.29
N TRP A 58 -0.12 -12.98 7.59
CA TRP A 58 0.27 -14.35 7.92
C TRP A 58 -0.44 -14.88 9.19
N MET A 59 -0.50 -14.06 10.24
CA MET A 59 -1.19 -14.46 11.47
C MET A 59 -2.70 -14.65 11.24
N ILE A 60 -3.31 -13.83 10.38
CA ILE A 60 -4.72 -13.97 10.00
C ILE A 60 -4.94 -15.26 9.22
N ASP A 61 -4.08 -15.60 8.25
CA ASP A 61 -4.17 -16.83 7.48
C ASP A 61 -4.10 -18.07 8.41
N ILE A 62 -3.12 -18.11 9.30
CA ILE A 62 -2.99 -19.19 10.29
C ILE A 62 -4.21 -19.27 11.20
N MET A 63 -4.70 -18.12 11.68
CA MET A 63 -5.88 -18.09 12.53
C MET A 63 -7.10 -18.67 11.81
N LEU A 64 -7.33 -18.31 10.56
CA LEU A 64 -8.43 -18.85 9.75
C LEU A 64 -8.26 -20.37 9.53
N ARG A 65 -7.05 -20.86 9.20
CA ARG A 65 -6.77 -22.31 9.06
C ARG A 65 -7.04 -23.06 10.36
N GLN A 66 -6.72 -22.50 11.50
CA GLN A 66 -7.04 -23.09 12.82
C GLN A 66 -8.55 -23.08 13.11
N MET A 67 -9.28 -22.09 12.62
CA MET A 67 -10.70 -21.91 12.89
C MET A 67 -11.58 -22.78 11.99
N VAL A 68 -11.36 -22.75 10.68
CA VAL A 68 -12.26 -23.40 9.69
C VAL A 68 -11.57 -24.42 8.80
N GLY A 69 -10.26 -24.59 8.87
CA GLY A 69 -9.48 -25.54 8.07
C GLY A 69 -8.92 -24.94 6.77
N PRO A 70 -7.98 -25.65 6.10
CA PRO A 70 -7.22 -25.09 4.97
C PRO A 70 -8.09 -24.77 3.75
N ASP A 71 -8.99 -25.65 3.36
CA ASP A 71 -9.80 -25.49 2.14
C ASP A 71 -10.78 -24.31 2.25
N GLU A 72 -11.45 -24.19 3.39
CA GLU A 72 -12.37 -23.07 3.64
C GLU A 72 -11.62 -21.73 3.81
N THR A 73 -10.39 -21.76 4.34
CA THR A 73 -9.52 -20.57 4.39
C THR A 73 -9.11 -20.14 2.99
N ALA A 74 -8.73 -21.07 2.12
CA ALA A 74 -8.40 -20.76 0.73
C ALA A 74 -9.61 -20.17 -0.02
N ALA A 75 -10.80 -20.77 0.18
CA ALA A 75 -12.04 -20.27 -0.38
C ALA A 75 -12.39 -18.86 0.12
N PHE A 76 -12.22 -18.61 1.42
CA PHE A 76 -12.42 -17.29 2.02
C PHE A 76 -11.49 -16.24 1.37
N TRP A 77 -10.18 -16.51 1.28
CA TRP A 77 -9.23 -15.56 0.72
C TRP A 77 -9.47 -15.28 -0.76
N LYS A 78 -9.86 -16.32 -1.53
CA LYS A 78 -10.23 -16.10 -2.92
C LYS A 78 -11.45 -15.19 -3.01
N ALA A 79 -12.51 -15.46 -2.27
CA ALA A 79 -13.71 -14.64 -2.26
C ALA A 79 -13.45 -13.22 -1.74
N PHE A 80 -12.59 -13.07 -0.74
CA PHE A 80 -12.16 -11.77 -0.20
C PHE A 80 -11.46 -10.94 -1.28
N LYS A 81 -10.43 -11.48 -1.94
CA LYS A 81 -9.71 -10.78 -3.00
C LYS A 81 -10.60 -10.42 -4.20
N ASP A 82 -11.59 -11.27 -4.51
CA ASP A 82 -12.53 -11.03 -5.61
C ASP A 82 -13.57 -9.94 -5.29
N SER A 83 -13.85 -9.70 -4.00
CA SER A 83 -14.98 -8.86 -3.56
C SER A 83 -14.59 -7.58 -2.84
N TYR A 84 -13.39 -7.52 -2.24
CA TYR A 84 -13.00 -6.41 -1.36
C TYR A 84 -12.73 -5.12 -2.12
N ILE A 85 -11.97 -5.17 -3.22
CA ILE A 85 -11.81 -4.07 -4.17
C ILE A 85 -12.29 -4.54 -5.54
N THR A 86 -13.21 -3.79 -6.11
CA THR A 86 -13.84 -4.07 -7.40
C THR A 86 -13.82 -2.84 -8.29
N ARG A 87 -14.26 -2.99 -9.54
CA ARG A 87 -14.42 -1.87 -10.47
C ARG A 87 -15.32 -0.75 -9.90
N ASP A 88 -16.34 -1.12 -9.12
CA ASP A 88 -17.27 -0.16 -8.52
C ASP A 88 -16.60 0.68 -7.43
N ASP A 89 -15.69 0.09 -6.66
CA ASP A 89 -14.86 0.80 -5.68
C ASP A 89 -13.99 1.87 -6.39
N ILE A 90 -13.33 1.50 -7.48
CA ILE A 90 -12.46 2.42 -8.24
C ILE A 90 -13.29 3.53 -8.90
N ARG A 91 -14.47 3.20 -9.43
CA ARG A 91 -15.42 4.20 -9.95
C ARG A 91 -15.83 5.19 -8.87
N PHE A 92 -16.14 4.70 -7.66
CA PHE A 92 -16.50 5.55 -6.53
C PHE A 92 -15.34 6.46 -6.11
N ILE A 93 -14.13 5.93 -5.97
CA ILE A 93 -12.93 6.73 -5.66
C ILE A 93 -12.76 7.85 -6.70
N ALA A 94 -12.84 7.53 -7.99
CA ALA A 94 -12.71 8.52 -9.05
C ALA A 94 -13.81 9.61 -8.97
N SER A 95 -15.04 9.23 -8.62
CA SER A 95 -16.16 10.18 -8.48
C SER A 95 -15.95 11.22 -7.38
N THR A 96 -15.11 10.92 -6.38
CA THR A 96 -14.75 11.87 -5.32
C THR A 96 -13.76 12.95 -5.77
N GLY A 97 -13.23 12.85 -7.00
CA GLY A 97 -12.22 13.76 -7.53
C GLY A 97 -10.78 13.37 -7.12
N ALA A 98 -10.59 12.20 -6.55
CA ALA A 98 -9.26 11.61 -6.43
C ALA A 98 -8.64 11.42 -7.82
N ASN A 99 -7.32 11.51 -7.91
CA ASN A 99 -6.58 11.30 -9.16
C ASN A 99 -5.57 10.13 -9.07
N THR A 100 -5.38 9.57 -7.88
CA THR A 100 -4.38 8.53 -7.65
C THR A 100 -4.92 7.52 -6.62
N VAL A 101 -4.63 6.25 -6.84
CA VAL A 101 -4.74 5.19 -5.83
C VAL A 101 -3.37 4.58 -5.59
N ARG A 102 -3.05 4.26 -4.35
CA ARG A 102 -1.86 3.50 -3.97
C ARG A 102 -2.29 2.07 -3.64
N LEU A 103 -1.63 1.09 -4.21
CA LEU A 103 -1.87 -0.33 -4.00
C LEU A 103 -0.80 -0.95 -3.11
N PRO A 104 -1.06 -1.12 -1.82
CA PRO A 104 -0.24 -1.97 -0.96
C PRO A 104 -0.41 -3.44 -1.33
N PHE A 105 0.71 -4.15 -1.53
CA PHE A 105 0.69 -5.57 -1.81
C PHE A 105 1.78 -6.34 -1.06
N ASN A 106 1.48 -7.59 -0.72
CA ASN A 106 2.45 -8.53 -0.18
C ASN A 106 3.24 -9.19 -1.32
N TYR A 107 4.56 -9.26 -1.21
CA TYR A 107 5.45 -9.84 -2.21
C TYR A 107 5.08 -11.29 -2.58
N LYS A 108 4.52 -12.06 -1.64
CA LYS A 108 4.16 -13.48 -1.84
C LYS A 108 3.14 -13.67 -2.97
N LEU A 109 2.30 -12.66 -3.24
CA LEU A 109 1.35 -12.69 -4.36
C LEU A 109 2.02 -12.70 -5.74
N PHE A 110 3.31 -12.41 -5.80
CA PHE A 110 4.14 -12.44 -7.01
C PHE A 110 5.15 -13.59 -7.00
N THR A 111 4.92 -14.61 -6.17
CA THR A 111 5.72 -15.82 -6.03
C THR A 111 4.82 -17.04 -6.09
N ASP A 112 5.41 -18.23 -5.98
CA ASP A 112 4.67 -19.50 -5.85
C ASP A 112 4.53 -19.93 -4.37
N GLU A 113 4.67 -19.01 -3.42
CA GLU A 113 4.45 -19.26 -2.00
C GLU A 113 2.96 -19.39 -1.69
N ASP A 114 2.59 -20.33 -0.81
CA ASP A 114 1.20 -20.46 -0.33
C ASP A 114 0.86 -19.28 0.59
N TYR A 115 0.08 -18.36 0.07
CA TYR A 115 -0.36 -17.16 0.79
C TYR A 115 -1.75 -16.72 0.34
N MET A 116 -2.63 -16.42 1.28
CA MET A 116 -4.03 -16.05 1.00
C MET A 116 -4.72 -17.03 0.04
N GLY A 117 -4.51 -18.33 0.24
CA GLY A 117 -5.10 -19.38 -0.57
C GLY A 117 -4.53 -19.51 -1.99
N LEU A 118 -3.34 -18.99 -2.24
CA LEU A 118 -2.67 -19.01 -3.55
C LEU A 118 -1.29 -19.63 -3.46
N SER A 119 -0.86 -20.17 -4.59
CA SER A 119 0.48 -20.70 -4.82
C SER A 119 0.97 -20.39 -6.23
N SER A 120 0.59 -19.22 -6.78
CA SER A 120 0.96 -18.81 -8.12
C SER A 120 1.09 -17.30 -8.24
N ALA A 121 2.25 -16.85 -8.72
CA ALA A 121 2.52 -15.45 -9.06
C ALA A 121 1.51 -14.83 -10.05
N GLN A 122 0.86 -15.66 -10.86
CA GLN A 122 -0.12 -15.18 -11.85
C GLN A 122 -1.36 -14.54 -11.22
N ASP A 123 -1.75 -14.91 -9.99
CA ASP A 123 -2.89 -14.27 -9.34
C ASP A 123 -2.58 -12.81 -8.97
N GLY A 124 -1.41 -12.54 -8.42
CA GLY A 124 -0.99 -11.16 -8.12
C GLY A 124 -1.00 -10.28 -9.37
N PHE A 125 -0.41 -10.77 -10.46
CA PHE A 125 -0.42 -10.05 -11.73
C PHE A 125 -1.83 -9.85 -12.29
N ALA A 126 -2.70 -10.85 -12.24
CA ALA A 126 -4.08 -10.72 -12.72
C ALA A 126 -4.88 -9.67 -11.93
N ARG A 127 -4.61 -9.53 -10.61
CA ARG A 127 -5.21 -8.49 -9.77
C ARG A 127 -4.74 -7.10 -10.16
N VAL A 128 -3.43 -6.93 -10.36
CA VAL A 128 -2.86 -5.64 -10.80
C VAL A 128 -3.35 -5.29 -12.20
N ASP A 129 -3.41 -6.24 -13.15
CA ASP A 129 -3.94 -6.02 -14.50
C ASP A 129 -5.39 -5.51 -14.47
N SER A 130 -6.21 -6.11 -13.62
CA SER A 130 -7.60 -5.68 -13.43
C SER A 130 -7.65 -4.25 -12.90
N LEU A 131 -6.86 -3.95 -11.86
CA LEU A 131 -6.80 -2.61 -11.27
C LEU A 131 -6.29 -1.56 -12.27
N VAL A 132 -5.25 -1.87 -13.04
CA VAL A 132 -4.74 -1.02 -14.13
C VAL A 132 -5.84 -0.70 -15.15
N SER A 133 -6.61 -1.72 -15.56
CA SER A 133 -7.74 -1.52 -16.47
C SER A 133 -8.80 -0.60 -15.88
N TRP A 134 -9.18 -0.79 -14.61
CA TRP A 134 -10.17 0.05 -13.94
C TRP A 134 -9.67 1.49 -13.75
N CYS A 135 -8.41 1.66 -13.35
CA CYS A 135 -7.79 2.99 -13.21
C CYS A 135 -7.77 3.73 -14.56
N ARG A 136 -7.43 3.04 -15.65
CA ARG A 136 -7.46 3.61 -17.01
C ARG A 136 -8.87 4.08 -17.39
N ASP A 137 -9.88 3.27 -17.12
CA ASP A 137 -11.27 3.59 -17.47
C ASP A 137 -11.81 4.80 -16.70
N TYR A 138 -11.32 5.05 -15.50
CA TYR A 138 -11.78 6.14 -14.64
C TYR A 138 -10.77 7.29 -14.50
N GLY A 139 -9.65 7.27 -15.23
CA GLY A 139 -8.68 8.36 -15.27
C GLY A 139 -7.87 8.54 -13.99
N LEU A 140 -7.62 7.45 -13.26
CA LEU A 140 -6.78 7.44 -12.06
C LEU A 140 -5.35 6.99 -12.40
N TYR A 141 -4.37 7.54 -11.70
CA TYR A 141 -3.03 6.98 -11.62
C TYR A 141 -2.94 5.90 -10.55
N LEU A 142 -2.01 4.97 -10.73
CA LEU A 142 -1.73 3.88 -9.79
C LEU A 142 -0.29 3.93 -9.31
N ILE A 143 -0.08 3.90 -7.98
CA ILE A 143 1.22 3.64 -7.36
C ILE A 143 1.22 2.19 -6.88
N LEU A 144 2.21 1.41 -7.32
CA LEU A 144 2.44 0.05 -6.82
C LEU A 144 3.39 0.13 -5.64
N ASP A 145 2.94 -0.32 -4.47
CA ASP A 145 3.69 -0.29 -3.22
C ASP A 145 3.95 -1.71 -2.70
N MET A 146 5.23 -2.13 -2.67
CA MET A 146 5.57 -3.37 -1.98
C MET A 146 5.50 -3.12 -0.47
N HIS A 147 4.34 -3.38 0.08
CA HIS A 147 4.01 -3.11 1.47
C HIS A 147 4.61 -4.13 2.43
N ASP A 148 4.84 -5.33 1.93
CA ASP A 148 5.49 -6.42 2.62
C ASP A 148 6.56 -7.01 1.70
N CYS A 149 7.81 -6.91 2.12
CA CYS A 149 8.99 -7.33 1.37
C CYS A 149 9.49 -8.71 1.82
N PRO A 150 10.21 -9.44 0.96
CA PRO A 150 10.83 -10.71 1.35
C PRO A 150 11.68 -10.61 2.62
N GLY A 151 11.31 -11.38 3.65
CA GLY A 151 11.98 -11.36 4.95
C GLY A 151 11.51 -10.24 5.89
N GLY A 152 10.65 -9.34 5.43
CA GLY A 152 10.19 -8.17 6.16
C GLY A 152 11.19 -7.01 6.14
N GLN A 153 10.68 -5.80 5.99
CA GLN A 153 11.48 -4.57 5.96
C GLN A 153 11.31 -3.71 7.20
N THR A 154 10.16 -3.77 7.86
CA THR A 154 9.85 -2.99 9.05
C THR A 154 10.22 -3.71 10.33
N GLY A 155 9.94 -5.03 10.40
CA GLY A 155 10.07 -5.86 11.59
C GLY A 155 8.88 -5.76 12.53
N ASP A 156 7.71 -5.34 12.05
CA ASP A 156 6.46 -5.16 12.80
C ASP A 156 5.28 -5.79 12.03
N ASN A 157 4.07 -5.64 12.55
CA ASN A 157 2.84 -6.28 12.03
C ASN A 157 2.46 -5.93 10.59
N ILE A 158 2.98 -4.86 10.05
CA ILE A 158 2.61 -4.37 8.71
C ILE A 158 3.33 -5.10 7.57
N ASP A 159 4.37 -5.88 7.86
CA ASP A 159 5.24 -6.51 6.85
C ASP A 159 5.33 -8.04 6.95
N ASP A 160 4.43 -8.71 7.65
CA ASP A 160 4.43 -10.18 7.79
C ASP A 160 5.79 -10.78 8.22
N SER A 161 6.68 -9.96 8.80
CA SER A 161 8.02 -10.38 9.19
C SER A 161 8.01 -11.34 10.38
N TYR A 162 9.18 -11.89 10.67
CA TYR A 162 9.41 -12.71 11.85
C TYR A 162 9.78 -11.85 13.08
N GLY A 163 9.29 -10.61 13.19
CA GLY A 163 9.57 -9.66 14.25
C GLY A 163 10.95 -8.99 14.15
N TYR A 164 11.57 -9.06 12.97
CA TYR A 164 12.85 -8.41 12.66
C TYR A 164 12.94 -8.15 11.14
N PRO A 165 13.54 -7.03 10.68
CA PRO A 165 13.61 -6.69 9.27
C PRO A 165 14.72 -7.48 8.54
N TRP A 166 14.50 -8.76 8.33
CA TRP A 166 15.46 -9.70 7.74
C TRP A 166 15.83 -9.38 6.28
N LEU A 167 15.06 -8.57 5.60
CA LEU A 167 15.41 -8.08 4.26
C LEU A 167 16.82 -7.49 4.22
N PHE A 168 17.21 -6.75 5.26
CA PHE A 168 18.52 -6.09 5.34
C PHE A 168 19.67 -7.02 5.72
N GLU A 169 19.38 -8.22 6.23
CA GLU A 169 20.38 -9.20 6.67
C GLU A 169 20.48 -10.41 5.75
N SER A 170 19.44 -10.70 4.98
CA SER A 170 19.36 -11.90 4.14
C SER A 170 19.66 -11.61 2.68
N ASP A 171 20.74 -12.16 2.15
CA ASP A 171 21.05 -12.11 0.71
C ASP A 171 19.95 -12.73 -0.16
N THR A 172 19.30 -13.78 0.33
CA THR A 172 18.20 -14.42 -0.38
C THR A 172 17.00 -13.49 -0.48
N SER A 173 16.64 -12.83 0.61
CA SER A 173 15.52 -11.86 0.64
C SER A 173 15.80 -10.66 -0.27
N ARG A 174 17.03 -10.11 -0.23
CA ARG A 174 17.40 -8.99 -1.12
C ARG A 174 17.35 -9.38 -2.60
N ARG A 175 17.85 -10.56 -2.97
CA ARG A 175 17.75 -11.05 -4.35
C ARG A 175 16.30 -11.28 -4.79
N GLN A 176 15.46 -11.82 -3.92
CA GLN A 176 14.03 -12.01 -4.20
C GLN A 176 13.29 -10.68 -4.36
N PHE A 177 13.56 -9.71 -3.49
CA PHE A 177 13.03 -8.34 -3.58
C PHE A 177 13.34 -7.69 -4.94
N ILE A 178 14.61 -7.70 -5.33
CA ILE A 178 15.05 -7.13 -6.63
C ILE A 178 14.40 -7.86 -7.80
N ARG A 179 14.35 -9.20 -7.75
CA ARG A 179 13.75 -10.01 -8.81
C ARG A 179 12.28 -9.67 -9.02
N ILE A 180 11.49 -9.60 -7.93
CA ILE A 180 10.07 -9.28 -8.01
C ILE A 180 9.84 -7.90 -8.64
N TRP A 181 10.63 -6.90 -8.25
CA TRP A 181 10.56 -5.59 -8.88
C TRP A 181 10.94 -5.61 -10.37
N CYS A 182 11.92 -6.42 -10.75
CA CYS A 182 12.26 -6.62 -12.16
C CYS A 182 11.13 -7.31 -12.93
N ASP A 183 10.44 -8.28 -12.34
CA ASP A 183 9.30 -8.98 -12.95
C ASP A 183 8.12 -8.00 -13.14
N ILE A 184 7.81 -7.17 -12.12
CA ILE A 184 6.80 -6.12 -12.18
C ILE A 184 7.16 -5.09 -13.26
N ALA A 185 8.39 -4.58 -13.26
CA ALA A 185 8.85 -3.62 -14.25
C ALA A 185 8.80 -4.20 -15.69
N SER A 186 9.19 -5.44 -15.87
CA SER A 186 9.12 -6.12 -17.17
C SER A 186 7.71 -6.19 -17.74
N ARG A 187 6.72 -6.43 -16.86
CA ARG A 187 5.32 -6.50 -17.25
C ARG A 187 4.72 -5.14 -17.56
N TYR A 188 5.05 -4.12 -16.78
CA TYR A 188 4.33 -2.84 -16.77
C TYR A 188 5.11 -1.65 -17.37
N LYS A 189 6.33 -1.82 -17.85
CA LYS A 189 7.18 -0.74 -18.37
C LYS A 189 6.54 0.17 -19.43
N ASP A 190 5.51 -0.32 -20.11
CA ASP A 190 4.81 0.39 -21.17
C ASP A 190 3.42 0.91 -20.73
N GLU A 191 3.08 0.82 -19.43
CA GLU A 191 1.76 1.13 -18.87
C GLU A 191 1.71 2.50 -18.18
N PRO A 192 1.30 3.57 -18.85
CA PRO A 192 1.35 4.94 -18.32
C PRO A 192 0.30 5.23 -17.21
N VAL A 193 -0.64 4.33 -16.95
CA VAL A 193 -1.58 4.45 -15.83
C VAL A 193 -0.85 4.26 -14.50
N ILE A 194 0.19 3.42 -14.50
CA ILE A 194 1.06 3.32 -13.34
C ILE A 194 1.91 4.58 -13.28
N LEU A 195 1.76 5.34 -12.19
CA LEU A 195 2.58 6.51 -11.91
C LEU A 195 4.02 6.08 -11.59
N GLY A 196 4.14 5.09 -10.72
CA GLY A 196 5.45 4.64 -10.28
C GLY A 196 5.43 3.45 -9.34
N TYR A 197 6.64 3.05 -8.95
CA TYR A 197 6.94 1.93 -8.08
C TYR A 197 7.47 2.45 -6.74
N GLU A 198 6.69 2.30 -5.68
CA GLU A 198 7.11 2.53 -4.30
C GLU A 198 7.79 1.26 -3.81
N LEU A 199 9.12 1.32 -3.74
CA LEU A 199 9.92 0.11 -3.63
C LEU A 199 9.71 -0.63 -2.31
N MET A 200 9.39 0.10 -1.23
CA MET A 200 9.32 -0.47 0.10
C MET A 200 8.48 0.42 1.01
N ASN A 201 7.47 -0.16 1.64
CA ASN A 201 6.69 0.52 2.67
C ASN A 201 7.44 0.54 4.00
N GLU A 202 7.50 1.69 4.66
CA GLU A 202 7.87 1.88 6.07
C GLU A 202 9.07 1.05 6.57
N PRO A 203 10.27 1.19 5.98
CA PRO A 203 11.43 0.39 6.39
C PRO A 203 11.89 0.72 7.80
N ILE A 204 12.36 -0.30 8.52
CA ILE A 204 13.11 -0.27 9.77
C ILE A 204 12.37 0.47 10.89
N ALA A 205 11.68 -0.26 11.75
CA ALA A 205 11.04 0.31 12.92
C ALA A 205 12.06 0.93 13.90
N HIS A 206 11.62 1.96 14.64
CA HIS A 206 12.52 2.76 15.51
C HIS A 206 13.04 2.02 16.73
N PHE A 207 12.40 0.93 17.15
CA PHE A 207 12.66 0.25 18.43
C PHE A 207 13.81 -0.77 18.37
N PHE A 208 14.42 -1.02 17.21
CA PHE A 208 15.57 -1.92 17.12
C PHE A 208 16.83 -1.24 17.65
N GLU A 209 17.55 -1.93 18.54
CA GLU A 209 18.81 -1.44 19.11
C GLU A 209 19.89 -1.18 18.04
N ASN A 210 19.91 -2.00 17.00
CA ASN A 210 20.83 -1.90 15.86
C ASN A 210 20.25 -1.15 14.65
N LYS A 211 19.23 -0.29 14.87
CA LYS A 211 18.58 0.45 13.75
C LYS A 211 19.55 1.28 12.92
N ASP A 212 20.61 1.83 13.52
CA ASP A 212 21.59 2.64 12.80
C ASP A 212 22.40 1.80 11.80
N GLU A 213 22.77 0.57 12.16
CA GLU A 213 23.42 -0.40 11.26
C GLU A 213 22.46 -0.84 10.13
N LEU A 214 21.16 -0.97 10.42
CA LEU A 214 20.14 -1.28 9.44
C LEU A 214 19.93 -0.11 8.48
N ASN A 215 19.90 1.12 9.00
CA ASN A 215 19.75 2.35 8.23
C ASN A 215 20.84 2.49 7.16
N GLU A 216 22.09 2.13 7.46
CA GLU A 216 23.21 2.15 6.50
C GLU A 216 22.99 1.21 5.29
N LYS A 217 22.10 0.22 5.41
CA LYS A 217 21.81 -0.76 4.35
C LYS A 217 20.66 -0.33 3.43
N LEU A 218 19.87 0.68 3.82
CA LEU A 218 18.66 1.08 3.11
C LEU A 218 19.00 1.71 1.73
N GLU A 219 19.79 2.77 1.70
CA GLU A 219 20.17 3.45 0.46
C GLU A 219 20.90 2.51 -0.53
N PRO A 220 21.89 1.69 -0.12
CA PRO A 220 22.53 0.73 -1.02
C PRO A 220 21.55 -0.27 -1.66
N LEU A 221 20.56 -0.76 -0.92
CA LEU A 221 19.55 -1.68 -1.44
C LEU A 221 18.63 -0.96 -2.46
N TYR A 222 18.21 0.27 -2.17
CA TYR A 222 17.44 1.07 -3.10
C TYR A 222 18.20 1.31 -4.40
N ARG A 223 19.46 1.72 -4.34
CA ARG A 223 20.30 1.92 -5.52
C ARG A 223 20.45 0.66 -6.36
N GLN A 224 20.73 -0.46 -5.71
CA GLN A 224 20.85 -1.74 -6.41
C GLN A 224 19.54 -2.11 -7.13
N THR A 225 18.41 -1.88 -6.48
CA THR A 225 17.07 -2.18 -7.02
C THR A 225 16.73 -1.25 -8.18
N VAL A 226 16.93 0.05 -8.01
CA VAL A 226 16.71 1.04 -9.07
C VAL A 226 17.59 0.75 -10.29
N ASN A 227 18.87 0.46 -10.09
CA ASN A 227 19.77 0.08 -11.19
C ASN A 227 19.33 -1.18 -11.94
N ALA A 228 18.70 -2.13 -11.25
CA ALA A 228 18.15 -3.33 -11.87
C ALA A 228 16.87 -3.00 -12.68
N ILE A 229 15.95 -2.25 -12.09
CA ILE A 229 14.72 -1.78 -12.75
C ILE A 229 15.05 -0.97 -14.00
N ARG A 230 15.99 -0.02 -13.94
CA ARG A 230 16.33 0.88 -15.06
C ARG A 230 16.90 0.19 -16.29
N LYS A 231 17.39 -1.04 -16.16
CA LYS A 231 17.76 -1.89 -17.31
C LYS A 231 16.53 -2.39 -18.08
N ILE A 232 15.34 -2.32 -17.48
CA ILE A 232 14.08 -2.85 -18.01
C ILE A 232 13.12 -1.70 -18.32
N ASP A 233 13.00 -0.76 -17.40
CA ASP A 233 12.02 0.33 -17.36
C ASP A 233 12.71 1.67 -17.03
N SER A 234 12.75 2.54 -18.03
CA SER A 234 13.26 3.92 -17.90
C SER A 234 12.15 4.95 -17.68
N ASN A 235 10.88 4.54 -17.65
CA ASN A 235 9.73 5.43 -17.76
C ASN A 235 9.12 5.80 -16.40
N HIS A 236 8.91 4.80 -15.52
CA HIS A 236 8.15 4.99 -14.30
C HIS A 236 8.96 5.74 -13.24
N VAL A 237 8.26 6.55 -12.44
CA VAL A 237 8.81 7.18 -11.25
C VAL A 237 9.12 6.10 -10.21
N ILE A 238 10.28 6.20 -9.55
CA ILE A 238 10.60 5.37 -8.39
C ILE A 238 10.34 6.17 -7.12
N LEU A 239 9.60 5.59 -6.18
CA LEU A 239 9.27 6.21 -4.92
C LEU A 239 10.07 5.54 -3.79
N LEU A 240 10.71 6.35 -2.96
CA LEU A 240 11.63 5.90 -1.91
C LEU A 240 11.18 6.43 -0.55
N GLY A 241 10.97 5.53 0.39
CA GLY A 241 10.67 5.86 1.78
C GLY A 241 11.93 6.05 2.63
N GLY A 242 11.90 6.95 3.60
CA GLY A 242 12.94 7.06 4.63
C GLY A 242 12.86 5.92 5.64
N ALA A 243 13.87 5.79 6.50
CA ALA A 243 13.83 4.84 7.61
C ALA A 243 12.80 5.25 8.69
N GLN A 244 12.62 4.41 9.70
CA GLN A 244 11.69 4.58 10.83
C GLN A 244 10.28 4.98 10.34
N TRP A 245 9.64 4.05 9.61
CA TRP A 245 8.29 4.24 9.06
C TRP A 245 8.16 5.45 8.14
N ASN A 246 9.07 5.57 7.17
CA ASN A 246 9.09 6.67 6.20
C ASN A 246 9.21 8.08 6.82
N SER A 247 9.87 8.19 7.98
CA SER A 247 10.00 9.47 8.69
C SER A 247 11.41 10.04 8.74
N VAL A 248 12.46 9.22 8.55
CA VAL A 248 13.87 9.65 8.70
C VAL A 248 14.59 9.61 7.36
N PHE A 249 14.88 10.80 6.80
CA PHE A 249 15.51 10.98 5.49
C PHE A 249 17.01 11.28 5.56
N SER A 250 17.57 11.44 6.76
CA SER A 250 19.02 11.60 6.95
C SER A 250 19.82 10.35 6.60
N VAL A 251 19.16 9.24 6.36
CA VAL A 251 19.75 7.99 5.88
C VAL A 251 20.24 8.06 4.44
N PHE A 252 19.82 9.06 3.67
CA PHE A 252 20.24 9.25 2.29
C PHE A 252 21.46 10.16 2.21
N SER A 253 22.58 9.65 1.69
CA SER A 253 23.82 10.38 1.45
C SER A 253 23.88 10.97 0.03
N ASP A 254 23.34 10.25 -0.95
CA ASP A 254 23.17 10.69 -2.35
C ASP A 254 21.72 10.49 -2.76
N TRP A 255 20.92 11.51 -2.54
CA TRP A 255 19.47 11.50 -2.73
C TRP A 255 19.00 11.66 -4.18
N LYS A 256 19.91 11.88 -5.13
CA LYS A 256 19.58 12.13 -6.56
C LYS A 256 20.34 11.20 -7.50
N PHE A 257 20.38 9.93 -7.17
CA PHE A 257 21.11 8.93 -7.96
C PHE A 257 20.35 8.44 -9.21
N ASP A 258 19.12 8.86 -9.41
CA ASP A 258 18.33 8.60 -10.61
C ASP A 258 17.53 9.86 -10.96
N ALA A 259 17.26 10.09 -12.25
CA ALA A 259 16.61 11.30 -12.73
C ALA A 259 15.09 11.33 -12.50
N ASN A 260 14.47 10.17 -12.24
CA ASN A 260 13.02 10.03 -12.12
C ASN A 260 12.63 9.35 -10.80
N ILE A 261 13.13 9.89 -9.68
CA ILE A 261 12.79 9.47 -8.32
C ILE A 261 12.05 10.57 -7.57
N MET A 262 11.21 10.15 -6.64
CA MET A 262 10.59 11.01 -5.62
C MET A 262 10.60 10.31 -4.27
N TYR A 263 10.28 11.05 -3.21
CA TYR A 263 10.26 10.51 -1.86
C TYR A 263 8.85 10.42 -1.30
N THR A 264 8.61 9.42 -0.45
CA THR A 264 7.37 9.21 0.28
C THR A 264 7.60 9.32 1.77
N CYS A 265 6.73 10.03 2.48
CA CYS A 265 6.72 10.14 3.93
C CYS A 265 5.35 9.76 4.50
N HIS A 266 5.31 9.35 5.77
CA HIS A 266 4.09 8.95 6.46
C HIS A 266 3.89 9.73 7.75
N ARG A 267 2.62 10.01 8.11
CA ARG A 267 2.30 10.67 9.37
C ARG A 267 0.86 10.46 9.80
N TYR A 268 0.66 9.95 11.00
CA TYR A 268 -0.66 9.63 11.55
C TYR A 268 -1.08 10.46 12.77
N GLY A 269 -0.30 11.41 13.22
CA GLY A 269 -0.65 12.15 14.42
C GLY A 269 0.21 13.37 14.67
N GLY A 270 0.08 13.93 15.85
CA GLY A 270 0.72 15.16 16.26
C GLY A 270 0.01 16.40 15.69
N PRO A 271 0.58 17.61 15.83
CA PRO A 271 -0.03 18.83 15.34
C PRO A 271 -0.17 18.85 13.81
N ALA A 272 -1.30 19.32 13.30
CA ALA A 272 -1.53 19.56 11.87
C ALA A 272 -0.93 20.90 11.45
N THR A 273 0.40 21.03 11.50
CA THR A 273 1.14 22.27 11.22
C THR A 273 2.35 22.02 10.34
N ALA A 274 2.79 23.04 9.59
CA ALA A 274 4.01 22.96 8.79
C ALA A 274 5.27 22.68 9.64
N GLU A 275 5.33 23.20 10.87
CA GLU A 275 6.43 22.90 11.80
C GLU A 275 6.53 21.42 12.12
N ALA A 276 5.39 20.73 12.23
CA ALA A 276 5.34 19.30 12.52
C ALA A 276 5.85 18.39 11.38
N ILE A 277 5.98 18.93 10.16
CA ILE A 277 6.53 18.27 8.97
C ILE A 277 7.73 19.01 8.39
N LYS A 278 8.35 19.85 9.20
CA LYS A 278 9.46 20.71 8.78
C LYS A 278 10.62 19.91 8.16
N ASP A 279 10.99 18.79 8.77
CA ASP A 279 12.07 17.94 8.28
C ASP A 279 11.80 17.41 6.86
N TYR A 280 10.54 17.11 6.54
CA TYR A 280 10.12 16.68 5.19
C TYR A 280 10.20 17.84 4.19
N ILE A 281 9.75 19.03 4.59
CA ILE A 281 9.81 20.24 3.77
C ILE A 281 11.28 20.59 3.49
N GLU A 282 12.12 20.63 4.51
CA GLU A 282 13.55 20.94 4.37
C GLU A 282 14.30 19.91 3.53
N PHE A 283 13.96 18.62 3.65
CA PHE A 283 14.54 17.58 2.80
C PHE A 283 14.15 17.78 1.34
N ARG A 284 12.87 18.01 1.03
CA ARG A 284 12.38 18.29 -0.32
C ARG A 284 13.08 19.51 -0.91
N ASP A 285 13.11 20.63 -0.19
CA ASP A 285 13.70 21.90 -0.65
C ASP A 285 15.21 21.74 -0.93
N ARG A 286 15.93 21.04 -0.05
CA ARG A 286 17.34 20.75 -0.23
C ARG A 286 17.63 19.85 -1.42
N THR A 287 16.79 18.86 -1.67
CA THR A 287 17.01 17.89 -2.74
C THR A 287 16.48 18.37 -4.09
N CYS A 288 15.54 19.31 -4.09
CA CYS A 288 14.76 19.73 -5.26
C CYS A 288 14.11 18.51 -5.96
N LEU A 289 13.56 17.58 -5.18
CA LEU A 289 12.83 16.40 -5.66
C LEU A 289 11.42 16.37 -5.08
N PRO A 290 10.43 15.78 -5.77
CA PRO A 290 9.07 15.71 -5.25
C PRO A 290 9.02 14.85 -3.99
N MET A 291 8.16 15.24 -3.06
CA MET A 291 7.78 14.45 -1.90
C MET A 291 6.26 14.38 -1.82
N TYR A 292 5.72 13.24 -1.41
CA TYR A 292 4.31 13.12 -1.09
C TYR A 292 4.10 12.36 0.22
N MET A 293 2.96 12.61 0.85
CA MET A 293 2.51 11.90 2.05
C MET A 293 1.79 10.62 1.61
N GLY A 294 2.54 9.50 1.57
CA GLY A 294 2.03 8.20 1.10
C GLY A 294 0.93 7.64 2.00
N GLU A 295 1.04 7.93 3.30
CA GLU A 295 0.03 7.55 4.26
C GLU A 295 -0.20 8.64 5.30
N LEU A 296 -1.48 8.87 5.60
CA LEU A 296 -1.99 9.68 6.69
C LEU A 296 -3.45 9.30 6.95
N GLY A 297 -3.98 9.64 8.11
CA GLY A 297 -5.36 9.33 8.49
C GLY A 297 -5.48 8.90 9.94
N HIS A 298 -6.44 8.02 10.25
CA HIS A 298 -6.70 7.53 11.61
C HIS A 298 -6.84 8.65 12.65
N ASN A 299 -7.42 9.79 12.27
CA ASN A 299 -7.56 10.96 13.10
C ASN A 299 -8.96 11.57 12.93
N THR A 300 -9.26 12.68 13.63
CA THR A 300 -10.55 13.38 13.49
C THR A 300 -10.67 14.06 12.12
N ASP A 301 -11.89 14.30 11.70
CA ASP A 301 -12.18 15.00 10.44
C ASP A 301 -11.57 16.42 10.43
N GLU A 302 -11.57 17.12 11.58
CA GLU A 302 -10.95 18.45 11.73
C GLU A 302 -9.45 18.39 11.50
N TRP A 303 -8.77 17.44 12.18
CA TRP A 303 -7.33 17.25 12.01
C TRP A 303 -6.97 16.95 10.56
N GLN A 304 -7.75 16.09 9.89
CA GLN A 304 -7.50 15.72 8.50
C GLN A 304 -7.66 16.93 7.58
N ALA A 305 -8.70 17.73 7.76
CA ALA A 305 -8.93 18.93 6.97
C ALA A 305 -7.81 19.96 7.14
N ASP A 306 -7.37 20.19 8.37
CA ASP A 306 -6.27 21.09 8.68
C ASP A 306 -4.96 20.58 8.08
N PHE A 307 -4.69 19.29 8.19
CA PHE A 307 -3.45 18.70 7.67
C PHE A 307 -3.41 18.71 6.13
N VAL A 308 -4.55 18.49 5.46
CA VAL A 308 -4.67 18.67 4.00
C VAL A 308 -4.29 20.10 3.58
N ASN A 309 -4.72 21.11 4.33
CA ASN A 309 -4.37 22.51 4.05
C ASN A 309 -2.85 22.74 4.20
N VAL A 310 -2.23 22.15 5.23
CA VAL A 310 -0.78 22.19 5.43
C VAL A 310 -0.04 21.55 4.25
N LEU A 311 -0.45 20.35 3.83
CA LEU A 311 0.17 19.62 2.73
C LEU A 311 0.06 20.40 1.40
N ARG A 312 -1.13 20.93 1.10
CA ARG A 312 -1.38 21.74 -0.10
C ARG A 312 -0.53 23.02 -0.13
N SER A 313 -0.44 23.72 1.00
CA SER A 313 0.35 24.95 1.12
C SER A 313 1.84 24.69 0.97
N ASN A 314 2.29 23.46 1.20
CA ASN A 314 3.70 23.07 1.09
C ASN A 314 3.99 22.20 -0.14
N ASN A 315 3.08 22.11 -1.11
CA ASN A 315 3.29 21.31 -2.32
C ASN A 315 3.58 19.81 -2.07
N ILE A 316 2.96 19.22 -1.07
CA ILE A 316 3.07 17.79 -0.74
C ILE A 316 1.75 17.12 -1.09
N GLY A 317 1.73 16.29 -2.15
CA GLY A 317 0.59 15.46 -2.51
C GLY A 317 0.34 14.38 -1.44
N TYR A 318 -0.80 13.70 -1.50
CA TYR A 318 -1.13 12.73 -0.45
C TYR A 318 -2.09 11.62 -0.90
N THR A 319 -2.02 10.47 -0.17
CA THR A 319 -2.99 9.38 -0.24
C THR A 319 -3.40 8.97 1.17
N PHE A 320 -4.69 9.09 1.49
CA PHE A 320 -5.23 8.71 2.80
C PHE A 320 -5.28 7.21 3.02
N TRP A 321 -5.02 6.77 4.24
CA TRP A 321 -5.08 5.38 4.68
C TRP A 321 -6.28 5.12 5.60
N PRO A 322 -7.06 4.03 5.38
CA PRO A 322 -7.22 3.31 4.12
C PRO A 322 -8.53 3.70 3.41
N TYR A 323 -8.73 3.20 2.19
CA TYR A 323 -10.00 3.33 1.48
C TYR A 323 -11.14 2.59 2.20
N LYS A 324 -10.93 1.32 2.59
CA LYS A 324 -11.98 0.45 3.14
C LYS A 324 -11.48 -0.34 4.35
N LYS A 325 -12.28 -0.43 5.41
CA LYS A 325 -12.05 -1.31 6.57
C LYS A 325 -13.34 -1.49 7.37
N VAL A 326 -13.34 -2.37 8.39
CA VAL A 326 -14.44 -2.39 9.36
C VAL A 326 -14.44 -1.10 10.18
N ASP A 327 -15.64 -0.61 10.52
CA ASP A 327 -15.88 0.61 11.26
C ASP A 327 -15.40 1.90 10.56
N GLY A 328 -15.33 3.04 11.24
CA GLY A 328 -15.07 4.37 10.69
C GLY A 328 -13.60 4.67 10.34
N SER A 329 -13.28 5.94 10.09
CA SER A 329 -11.97 6.45 9.66
C SER A 329 -11.45 5.80 8.38
N CYS A 330 -12.31 5.73 7.36
CA CYS A 330 -12.04 5.27 6.00
C CYS A 330 -13.11 5.83 5.06
N MET A 331 -12.89 5.76 3.75
CA MET A 331 -13.88 6.27 2.79
C MET A 331 -15.13 5.38 2.71
N SER A 332 -14.99 4.07 2.95
CA SER A 332 -16.06 3.08 2.80
C SER A 332 -15.99 2.07 3.94
N ALA A 333 -16.95 2.13 4.86
CA ALA A 333 -16.97 1.26 6.04
C ALA A 333 -17.66 -0.07 5.76
N VAL A 334 -17.00 -1.18 6.15
CA VAL A 334 -17.57 -2.53 6.14
C VAL A 334 -18.37 -2.74 7.42
N VAL A 335 -19.61 -3.19 7.30
CA VAL A 335 -20.46 -3.53 8.45
C VAL A 335 -20.09 -4.92 8.97
N ARG A 336 -19.78 -5.04 10.26
CA ARG A 336 -19.50 -6.32 10.88
C ARG A 336 -20.73 -7.24 10.80
N PRO A 337 -20.58 -8.52 10.44
CA PRO A 337 -21.68 -9.49 10.53
C PRO A 337 -22.11 -9.72 11.99
N GLU A 338 -23.33 -10.15 12.17
CA GLU A 338 -23.77 -10.68 13.46
C GLU A 338 -22.91 -11.88 13.88
N GLY A 339 -22.40 -11.83 15.11
CA GLY A 339 -21.49 -12.84 15.66
C GLY A 339 -20.01 -12.60 15.34
N TRP A 340 -19.65 -11.56 14.57
CA TRP A 340 -18.24 -11.26 14.25
C TRP A 340 -17.39 -11.12 15.51
N ASP A 341 -17.78 -10.25 16.43
CA ASP A 341 -17.01 -10.00 17.64
C ASP A 341 -17.03 -11.19 18.62
N SER A 342 -18.18 -11.83 18.80
CA SER A 342 -18.33 -12.93 19.76
C SER A 342 -17.73 -14.27 19.30
N VAL A 343 -17.46 -14.45 18.01
CA VAL A 343 -16.92 -15.69 17.44
C VAL A 343 -15.55 -15.45 16.81
N VAL A 344 -15.46 -14.61 15.79
CA VAL A 344 -14.24 -14.44 14.98
C VAL A 344 -13.21 -13.61 15.74
N VAL A 345 -13.57 -12.42 16.24
CA VAL A 345 -12.65 -11.59 17.03
C VAL A 345 -12.24 -12.30 18.31
N ARG A 346 -13.19 -12.90 19.04
CA ARG A 346 -12.85 -13.67 20.25
C ARG A 346 -11.84 -14.79 19.97
N PHE A 347 -11.97 -15.50 18.84
CA PHE A 347 -11.01 -16.52 18.46
C PHE A 347 -9.65 -15.92 18.07
N SER A 348 -9.64 -14.82 17.31
CA SER A 348 -8.41 -14.14 16.93
C SER A 348 -7.60 -13.66 18.13
N GLU A 349 -8.26 -13.26 19.23
CA GLU A 349 -7.65 -12.78 20.48
C GLU A 349 -7.29 -13.89 21.49
N SER A 350 -7.71 -15.13 21.21
CA SER A 350 -7.51 -16.26 22.13
C SER A 350 -6.05 -16.72 22.17
N VAL A 351 -5.65 -17.34 23.28
CA VAL A 351 -4.36 -18.04 23.38
C VAL A 351 -4.44 -19.31 22.50
N ARG A 352 -3.50 -19.47 21.58
CA ARG A 352 -3.41 -20.56 20.61
C ARG A 352 -1.99 -21.12 20.46
N THR A 353 -1.24 -21.15 21.57
CA THR A 353 0.17 -21.58 21.57
C THR A 353 0.32 -23.11 21.53
N THR A 354 -0.64 -23.85 22.05
CA THR A 354 -0.66 -25.30 22.02
C THR A 354 -1.86 -25.86 21.25
N TYR A 355 -1.77 -27.11 20.76
CA TYR A 355 -2.93 -27.77 20.14
C TYR A 355 -4.12 -27.90 21.09
N ALA A 356 -3.86 -28.02 22.40
CA ALA A 356 -4.93 -28.04 23.41
C ALA A 356 -5.66 -26.70 23.48
N ASP A 357 -4.93 -25.60 23.46
CA ASP A 357 -5.48 -24.24 23.46
C ASP A 357 -6.31 -24.00 22.21
N MET A 358 -5.78 -24.39 21.02
CA MET A 358 -6.48 -24.25 19.74
C MET A 358 -7.82 -25.00 19.76
N ARG A 359 -7.83 -26.27 20.23
CA ARG A 359 -9.06 -27.06 20.33
C ARG A 359 -10.07 -26.46 21.29
N LYS A 360 -9.59 -25.93 22.41
CA LYS A 360 -10.46 -25.29 23.44
C LYS A 360 -11.08 -23.98 22.95
N ALA A 361 -10.30 -23.18 22.23
CA ALA A 361 -10.74 -21.87 21.76
C ALA A 361 -11.63 -21.95 20.50
N ARG A 362 -11.48 -23.01 19.67
CA ARG A 362 -12.10 -23.15 18.38
C ARG A 362 -13.63 -23.11 18.48
N PRO A 363 -14.30 -22.21 17.74
CA PRO A 363 -15.77 -22.17 17.66
C PRO A 363 -16.33 -23.36 16.87
N ALA A 364 -17.65 -23.50 16.87
CA ALA A 364 -18.34 -24.39 15.94
C ALA A 364 -18.04 -23.95 14.49
N GLN A 365 -17.62 -24.89 13.66
CA GLN A 365 -17.17 -24.59 12.30
C GLN A 365 -18.28 -23.99 11.45
N ASP A 366 -19.48 -24.54 11.50
CA ASP A 366 -20.63 -24.05 10.71
C ASP A 366 -21.00 -22.61 11.07
N GLU A 367 -20.94 -22.26 12.37
CA GLU A 367 -21.17 -20.89 12.83
C GLU A 367 -20.09 -19.94 12.31
N ALA A 368 -18.82 -20.31 12.42
CA ALA A 368 -17.70 -19.51 11.91
C ALA A 368 -17.82 -19.30 10.38
N LEU A 369 -18.13 -20.35 9.64
CA LEU A 369 -18.30 -20.28 8.18
C LEU A 369 -19.48 -19.39 7.78
N ARG A 370 -20.61 -19.48 8.48
CA ARG A 370 -21.76 -18.59 8.25
C ARG A 370 -21.35 -17.12 8.39
N ILE A 371 -20.59 -16.79 9.45
CA ILE A 371 -20.15 -15.43 9.73
C ILE A 371 -19.14 -14.96 8.68
N LEU A 372 -18.16 -15.79 8.32
CA LEU A 372 -17.16 -15.47 7.29
C LEU A 372 -17.82 -15.23 5.92
N ARG A 373 -18.81 -16.06 5.53
CA ARG A 373 -19.57 -15.85 4.28
C ARG A 373 -20.35 -14.54 4.31
N GLN A 374 -20.96 -14.20 5.45
CA GLN A 374 -21.64 -12.91 5.59
C GLN A 374 -20.66 -11.74 5.53
N TYR A 375 -19.43 -11.88 6.06
CA TYR A 375 -18.39 -10.87 5.94
C TYR A 375 -18.01 -10.63 4.47
N ILE A 376 -17.88 -11.70 3.67
CA ILE A 376 -17.63 -11.58 2.23
C ILE A 376 -18.76 -10.83 1.51
N GLU A 377 -20.02 -11.04 1.90
CA GLU A 377 -21.13 -10.26 1.36
C GLU A 377 -21.02 -8.77 1.78
N ASN A 378 -20.64 -8.51 3.03
CA ASN A 378 -20.59 -7.16 3.57
C ASN A 378 -19.41 -6.33 3.02
N VAL A 379 -18.32 -6.94 2.53
CA VAL A 379 -17.20 -6.21 1.91
C VAL A 379 -17.50 -5.77 0.47
N LYS A 380 -18.53 -6.30 -0.18
CA LYS A 380 -18.94 -5.86 -1.52
C LYS A 380 -19.33 -4.40 -1.51
N PHE A 381 -18.94 -3.64 -2.52
CA PHE A 381 -19.16 -2.21 -2.62
C PHE A 381 -20.59 -1.78 -2.27
N ALA A 382 -21.59 -2.48 -2.82
CA ALA A 382 -23.01 -2.16 -2.62
C ALA A 382 -23.48 -2.30 -1.16
N ASN A 383 -22.77 -3.06 -0.33
CA ASN A 383 -23.10 -3.32 1.08
C ASN A 383 -22.26 -2.50 2.07
N CYS A 384 -21.26 -1.78 1.59
CA CYS A 384 -20.46 -0.87 2.40
C CYS A 384 -21.16 0.46 2.61
N ARG A 385 -20.75 1.19 3.65
CA ARG A 385 -21.30 2.50 4.00
C ARG A 385 -20.30 3.60 3.67
N PRO A 386 -20.55 4.46 2.65
CA PRO A 386 -19.71 5.63 2.39
C PRO A 386 -19.68 6.56 3.60
N GLN A 387 -18.48 7.03 3.95
CA GLN A 387 -18.25 7.95 5.07
C GLN A 387 -18.05 9.37 4.52
N TYR A 388 -19.14 10.05 4.17
CA TYR A 388 -19.08 11.35 3.47
C TYR A 388 -18.38 12.45 4.25
N SER A 389 -18.49 12.47 5.60
CA SER A 389 -17.76 13.41 6.44
C SER A 389 -16.26 13.20 6.32
N TYR A 390 -15.82 11.94 6.46
CA TYR A 390 -14.42 11.55 6.27
C TYR A 390 -13.92 11.94 4.86
N ILE A 391 -14.66 11.60 3.80
CA ILE A 391 -14.26 11.92 2.42
C ILE A 391 -14.07 13.44 2.27
N LYS A 392 -14.98 14.25 2.80
CA LYS A 392 -14.88 15.71 2.75
C LYS A 392 -13.66 16.23 3.51
N SER A 393 -13.35 15.65 4.68
CA SER A 393 -12.18 16.06 5.46
C SER A 393 -10.86 15.76 4.78
N THR A 394 -10.81 14.74 3.90
CA THR A 394 -9.63 14.46 3.06
C THR A 394 -9.44 15.42 1.88
N GLY A 395 -10.30 16.45 1.77
CA GLY A 395 -10.26 17.41 0.68
C GLY A 395 -10.81 16.89 -0.65
N LEU A 396 -11.46 15.72 -0.63
CA LEU A 396 -12.17 15.12 -1.74
C LEU A 396 -13.66 15.54 -1.72
N ARG A 397 -14.38 15.26 -2.81
CA ARG A 397 -15.82 15.57 -2.91
C ARG A 397 -16.61 14.43 -2.28
N ALA A 398 -17.45 14.77 -1.32
CA ALA A 398 -18.55 13.90 -0.92
C ALA A 398 -19.64 14.03 -1.99
N GLY A 399 -19.96 12.92 -2.66
CA GLY A 399 -20.88 12.85 -3.78
C GLY A 399 -22.27 13.43 -3.51
#